data_c9d93843889c231f2c464abbcd1cea24
#
_entry.id   c9d93843889c231f2c464abbcd1cea24
#
_cell.length_a   1.000
_cell.length_b   1.000
_cell.length_c   1.000
_cell.angle_alpha   90.00
_cell.angle_beta   90.00
_cell.angle_gamma   90.00
#
_symmetry.space_group_name_H-M   'P 1'
#
loop_
_entity.id
_entity.type
_entity.pdbx_description
1 polymer ?
#
loop_
_entity_poly.entity_id
_entity_poly.type
_entity_poly.pdbx_seq_one_letter_code
_entity_poly.pdbx_strand_id
1 'polypeptide(L)'
;MGKVLITDTVLRDAHQSLLATRMKTEDMLPICEKLNKVGYHSLEMFGGATFDSMMRFLDEDPWARVEALSDAMPDTKMQMLLRGQNVVGYRNYPDDVLEAFVVEAVKVGIDIFRIFDALNDVRNMEAAMKFVKREGGHVQASISYTLSPVHTNEKFIEKSKVLYEMGADSICIKDMAGLISPQAAYDLVKGLKEELDIPIQLHSHYTSGMASMAYLKAAEAGVDVVDCAISALSMATSQPATESIVEGLKGTLHDTGLDLNLLAEIADYFRKIRRRYSQFEGSLKGVNPQVLVFQIPGGMLSNLDNQLREQGALDRYDEVLAEVPRVRAEFGYPPLVTPSSQIVGTQATLNVITGERYSMIPFEVKQYFRGYYGRPPAPVDEETKKKAIGDEEPLEKRPADYLEPELPKAREMLKDIPHEPRDEVSYALFPQYALEFLKRKAKKLSRGTMTPELEAALIASVLHTSGGISAGTMGTTMSSDSWSQQGRESLHATRSTSWERSSSAWTSSGRKHQMESSTQGGP
;
A
#
# COMPACT_ATOMS: atom_id res chain seq x y z
N MET A 1 0.94 -33.18 9.19
CA MET A 1 -0.15 -32.27 8.79
C MET A 1 -0.86 -31.85 10.06
N GLY A 2 -1.05 -30.57 10.28
CA GLY A 2 -1.55 -30.02 11.54
C GLY A 2 -2.64 -28.98 11.32
N LYS A 3 -3.07 -28.38 12.41
CA LYS A 3 -4.00 -27.25 12.46
C LYS A 3 -3.53 -26.13 11.52
N VAL A 4 -4.45 -25.56 10.70
CA VAL A 4 -4.18 -24.36 9.92
C VAL A 4 -4.40 -23.13 10.81
N LEU A 5 -3.46 -22.20 10.77
CA LEU A 5 -3.54 -20.93 11.48
C LEU A 5 -4.07 -19.82 10.56
N ILE A 6 -4.67 -18.78 11.13
CA ILE A 6 -5.25 -17.67 10.40
C ILE A 6 -4.50 -16.38 10.71
N THR A 7 -4.07 -15.67 9.67
CA THR A 7 -3.75 -14.24 9.73
C THR A 7 -4.97 -13.46 9.22
N ASP A 8 -5.50 -12.52 10.01
CA ASP A 8 -6.58 -11.65 9.52
C ASP A 8 -6.01 -10.30 9.04
N THR A 9 -6.48 -9.84 7.90
CA THR A 9 -5.99 -8.64 7.21
C THR A 9 -6.90 -7.42 7.40
N VAL A 10 -7.90 -7.52 8.26
CA VAL A 10 -8.96 -6.52 8.42
C VAL A 10 -8.42 -5.12 8.75
N LEU A 11 -7.30 -5.04 9.47
CA LEU A 11 -6.70 -3.78 9.90
C LEU A 11 -5.73 -3.17 8.85
N ARG A 12 -5.42 -3.89 7.75
CA ARG A 12 -4.54 -3.36 6.68
C ARG A 12 -5.07 -3.69 5.28
N ASP A 13 -4.79 -4.90 4.74
CA ASP A 13 -5.01 -5.20 3.31
C ASP A 13 -6.49 -5.19 2.92
N ALA A 14 -7.36 -5.67 3.78
CA ALA A 14 -8.79 -5.71 3.52
C ALA A 14 -9.38 -4.31 3.31
N HIS A 15 -9.13 -3.36 4.23
CA HIS A 15 -9.63 -1.99 4.05
C HIS A 15 -8.83 -1.18 3.03
N GLN A 16 -7.55 -1.52 2.79
CA GLN A 16 -6.80 -0.96 1.68
C GLN A 16 -7.46 -1.33 0.35
N SER A 17 -7.86 -2.58 0.19
CA SER A 17 -8.42 -3.13 -1.05
C SER A 17 -9.87 -2.72 -1.30
N LEU A 18 -10.68 -2.56 -0.25
CA LEU A 18 -12.12 -2.30 -0.36
C LEU A 18 -12.52 -0.85 -0.07
N LEU A 19 -11.77 -0.13 0.78
CA LEU A 19 -12.12 1.19 1.30
C LEU A 19 -11.03 2.23 1.02
N ALA A 20 -10.22 2.02 -0.02
CA ALA A 20 -9.15 2.92 -0.44
C ALA A 20 -8.24 3.38 0.71
N THR A 21 -7.99 2.53 1.71
CA THR A 21 -7.16 2.80 2.90
C THR A 21 -7.72 3.95 3.77
N ARG A 22 -9.04 4.12 3.85
CA ARG A 22 -9.67 5.25 4.56
C ARG A 22 -10.12 4.96 5.98
N MET A 23 -10.03 3.70 6.46
CA MET A 23 -10.45 3.37 7.83
C MET A 23 -9.53 4.02 8.85
N LYS A 24 -10.12 4.74 9.83
CA LYS A 24 -9.41 5.49 10.85
C LYS A 24 -9.07 4.63 12.07
N THR A 25 -8.06 5.04 12.82
CA THR A 25 -7.65 4.40 14.07
C THR A 25 -8.77 4.39 15.11
N GLU A 26 -9.55 5.47 15.21
CA GLU A 26 -10.71 5.57 16.11
C GLU A 26 -11.81 4.54 15.84
N ASP A 27 -11.89 4.01 14.61
CA ASP A 27 -12.81 2.94 14.22
C ASP A 27 -12.22 1.53 14.38
N MET A 28 -10.92 1.41 14.63
CA MET A 28 -10.23 0.14 14.89
C MET A 28 -10.15 -0.17 16.39
N LEU A 29 -9.79 0.81 17.20
CA LEU A 29 -9.53 0.62 18.64
C LEU A 29 -10.69 -0.02 19.43
N PRO A 30 -11.98 0.33 19.21
CA PRO A 30 -13.07 -0.23 20.02
C PRO A 30 -13.29 -1.74 19.91
N ILE A 31 -12.75 -2.38 18.86
CA ILE A 31 -12.90 -3.83 18.63
C ILE A 31 -11.64 -4.62 19.01
N CYS A 32 -10.53 -3.95 19.34
CA CYS A 32 -9.24 -4.59 19.59
C CYS A 32 -9.29 -5.65 20.68
N GLU A 33 -10.01 -5.40 21.78
CA GLU A 33 -10.15 -6.39 22.86
C GLU A 33 -10.72 -7.73 22.35
N LYS A 34 -11.69 -7.68 21.43
CA LYS A 34 -12.27 -8.88 20.84
C LYS A 34 -11.30 -9.53 19.84
N LEU A 35 -10.64 -8.73 18.99
CA LEU A 35 -9.63 -9.22 18.06
C LEU A 35 -8.48 -9.93 18.79
N ASN A 36 -8.02 -9.38 19.91
CA ASN A 36 -6.97 -9.98 20.73
C ASN A 36 -7.35 -11.35 21.32
N LYS A 37 -8.65 -11.61 21.56
CA LYS A 37 -9.15 -12.87 22.13
C LYS A 37 -9.39 -13.98 21.10
N VAL A 38 -9.36 -13.70 19.81
CA VAL A 38 -9.66 -14.68 18.76
C VAL A 38 -8.64 -15.81 18.72
N GLY A 39 -7.37 -15.51 18.96
CA GLY A 39 -6.28 -16.48 18.81
C GLY A 39 -5.77 -16.58 17.37
N TYR A 40 -5.78 -15.48 16.63
CA TYR A 40 -5.13 -15.38 15.33
C TYR A 40 -3.64 -15.69 15.41
N HIS A 41 -3.07 -16.20 14.32
CA HIS A 41 -1.62 -16.31 14.16
C HIS A 41 -0.98 -14.91 14.19
N SER A 42 -1.59 -13.98 13.48
CA SER A 42 -1.24 -12.57 13.47
C SER A 42 -2.38 -11.69 12.92
N LEU A 43 -2.31 -10.39 13.19
CA LEU A 43 -3.14 -9.38 12.53
C LEU A 43 -2.25 -8.52 11.64
N GLU A 44 -2.56 -8.46 10.34
CA GLU A 44 -1.88 -7.56 9.43
C GLU A 44 -2.48 -6.17 9.58
N MET A 45 -1.68 -5.20 10.07
CA MET A 45 -2.19 -3.90 10.50
C MET A 45 -1.41 -2.70 9.94
N PHE A 46 -0.26 -2.91 9.31
CA PHE A 46 0.63 -1.83 8.87
C PHE A 46 1.32 -2.11 7.55
N GLY A 47 1.89 -1.08 6.92
CA GLY A 47 2.58 -1.16 5.64
C GLY A 47 1.68 -0.97 4.42
N GLY A 48 2.15 -1.34 3.26
CA GLY A 48 1.43 -1.07 2.01
C GLY A 48 1.18 0.42 1.79
N ALA A 49 -0.07 0.81 1.56
CA ALA A 49 -0.51 2.20 1.39
C ALA A 49 -1.06 2.83 2.68
N THR A 50 -0.99 2.14 3.84
CA THR A 50 -1.52 2.73 5.08
C THR A 50 -0.68 3.89 5.56
N PHE A 51 0.64 3.83 5.40
CA PHE A 51 1.57 4.84 5.90
C PHE A 51 1.31 6.23 5.31
N ASP A 52 1.35 6.36 4.00
CA ASP A 52 1.11 7.63 3.34
C ASP A 52 -0.34 8.09 3.45
N SER A 53 -1.30 7.17 3.40
CA SER A 53 -2.73 7.47 3.51
C SER A 53 -3.10 8.10 4.86
N MET A 54 -2.45 7.69 5.96
CA MET A 54 -2.65 8.29 7.28
C MET A 54 -2.30 9.78 7.28
N MET A 55 -1.16 10.16 6.75
CA MET A 55 -0.72 11.56 6.68
C MET A 55 -1.50 12.38 5.65
N ARG A 56 -1.84 11.77 4.49
CA ARG A 56 -2.47 12.46 3.36
C ARG A 56 -3.96 12.71 3.56
N PHE A 57 -4.67 11.74 4.10
CA PHE A 57 -6.12 11.72 4.04
C PHE A 57 -6.80 11.64 5.41
N LEU A 58 -6.12 11.09 6.42
CA LEU A 58 -6.72 10.83 7.72
C LEU A 58 -6.26 11.83 8.79
N ASP A 59 -5.18 12.57 8.52
CA ASP A 59 -4.51 13.46 9.49
C ASP A 59 -4.11 12.71 10.77
N GLU A 60 -3.63 11.46 10.59
CA GLU A 60 -3.17 10.57 11.65
C GLU A 60 -1.65 10.33 11.55
N ASP A 61 -1.01 10.15 12.71
CA ASP A 61 0.38 9.76 12.81
C ASP A 61 0.51 8.25 12.56
N PRO A 62 1.29 7.81 11.53
CA PRO A 62 1.43 6.39 11.21
C PRO A 62 2.00 5.55 12.34
N TRP A 63 2.97 6.09 13.08
CA TRP A 63 3.64 5.40 14.16
C TRP A 63 2.74 5.29 15.40
N ALA A 64 2.04 6.37 15.74
CA ALA A 64 1.10 6.38 16.86
C ALA A 64 -0.08 5.41 16.65
N ARG A 65 -0.52 5.17 15.40
CA ARG A 65 -1.52 4.14 15.11
C ARG A 65 -1.00 2.75 15.48
N VAL A 66 0.23 2.44 15.08
CA VAL A 66 0.82 1.11 15.36
C VAL A 66 0.95 0.90 16.86
N GLU A 67 1.51 1.88 17.60
CA GLU A 67 1.61 1.85 19.06
C GLU A 67 0.25 1.58 19.70
N ALA A 68 -0.77 2.39 19.37
CA ALA A 68 -2.10 2.28 19.97
C ALA A 68 -2.78 0.92 19.71
N LEU A 69 -2.62 0.36 18.51
CA LEU A 69 -3.20 -0.95 18.16
C LEU A 69 -2.41 -2.09 18.81
N SER A 70 -1.08 -2.02 18.85
CA SER A 70 -0.22 -3.00 19.50
C SER A 70 -0.50 -3.05 21.01
N ASP A 71 -0.57 -1.90 21.67
CA ASP A 71 -0.89 -1.80 23.11
C ASP A 71 -2.29 -2.36 23.43
N ALA A 72 -3.25 -2.17 22.51
CA ALA A 72 -4.61 -2.68 22.69
C ALA A 72 -4.77 -4.19 22.45
N MET A 73 -3.75 -4.85 21.85
CA MET A 73 -3.80 -6.28 21.49
C MET A 73 -2.49 -7.01 21.84
N PRO A 74 -2.11 -7.07 23.14
CA PRO A 74 -0.81 -7.57 23.60
C PRO A 74 -0.59 -9.07 23.39
N ASP A 75 -1.64 -9.86 23.21
CA ASP A 75 -1.55 -11.32 23.03
C ASP A 75 -1.52 -11.74 21.56
N THR A 76 -1.67 -10.80 20.62
CA THR A 76 -1.74 -11.07 19.18
C THR A 76 -0.53 -10.47 18.47
N LYS A 77 0.18 -11.27 17.68
CA LYS A 77 1.31 -10.78 16.88
C LYS A 77 0.87 -9.77 15.83
N MET A 78 1.57 -8.64 15.76
CA MET A 78 1.33 -7.60 14.77
C MET A 78 2.18 -7.83 13.54
N GLN A 79 1.53 -7.85 12.39
CA GLN A 79 2.17 -8.07 11.10
C GLN A 79 2.11 -6.84 10.21
N MET A 80 3.19 -6.60 9.46
CA MET A 80 3.24 -5.56 8.44
C MET A 80 3.64 -6.09 7.07
N LEU A 81 3.26 -5.36 6.01
CA LEU A 81 3.77 -5.55 4.66
C LEU A 81 4.92 -4.58 4.39
N LEU A 82 6.11 -5.13 4.10
CA LEU A 82 7.33 -4.38 3.77
C LEU A 82 7.76 -4.69 2.33
N ARG A 83 7.83 -3.66 1.47
CA ARG A 83 8.20 -3.82 0.06
C ARG A 83 9.71 -3.85 -0.14
N GLY A 84 10.43 -4.74 0.57
CA GLY A 84 11.89 -4.83 0.48
C GLY A 84 12.55 -3.44 0.51
N GLN A 85 13.37 -3.13 -0.49
CA GLN A 85 14.08 -1.85 -0.60
C GLN A 85 13.16 -0.64 -0.85
N ASN A 86 11.91 -0.87 -1.30
CA ASN A 86 10.93 0.21 -1.45
C ASN A 86 10.24 0.58 -0.13
N VAL A 87 10.53 -0.10 0.96
CA VAL A 87 9.96 0.12 2.30
C VAL A 87 8.43 0.10 2.25
N VAL A 88 7.77 1.24 2.39
CA VAL A 88 6.32 1.43 2.18
C VAL A 88 6.02 2.37 1.00
N GLY A 89 7.06 2.78 0.25
CA GLY A 89 6.98 3.70 -0.88
C GLY A 89 6.94 3.03 -2.25
N TYR A 90 7.25 3.80 -3.29
CA TYR A 90 7.10 3.43 -4.70
C TYR A 90 8.43 3.48 -5.48
N ARG A 91 9.54 3.72 -4.80
CA ARG A 91 10.91 3.72 -5.31
C ARG A 91 11.82 2.97 -4.34
N ASN A 92 13.01 2.64 -4.76
CA ASN A 92 14.04 2.17 -3.83
C ASN A 92 14.53 3.33 -2.95
N TYR A 93 14.75 3.04 -1.68
CA TYR A 93 15.36 3.95 -0.71
C TYR A 93 16.75 3.45 -0.34
N PRO A 94 17.66 4.34 0.10
CA PRO A 94 18.96 3.92 0.63
C PRO A 94 18.81 3.14 1.94
N ASP A 95 19.86 2.39 2.28
CA ASP A 95 19.83 1.47 3.42
C ASP A 95 19.64 2.20 4.77
N ASP A 96 20.09 3.44 4.93
CA ASP A 96 19.88 4.22 6.16
C ASP A 96 18.39 4.46 6.45
N VAL A 97 17.59 4.74 5.42
CA VAL A 97 16.14 4.93 5.56
C VAL A 97 15.45 3.60 5.88
N LEU A 98 15.82 2.51 5.18
CA LEU A 98 15.25 1.18 5.42
C LEU A 98 15.58 0.69 6.83
N GLU A 99 16.84 0.84 7.27
CA GLU A 99 17.28 0.45 8.62
C GLU A 99 16.50 1.21 9.69
N ALA A 100 16.45 2.53 9.61
CA ALA A 100 15.73 3.35 10.57
C ALA A 100 14.23 3.04 10.62
N PHE A 101 13.63 2.75 9.45
CA PHE A 101 12.24 2.32 9.38
C PHE A 101 12.00 1.01 10.12
N VAL A 102 12.85 0.00 9.90
CA VAL A 102 12.73 -1.30 10.57
C VAL A 102 12.91 -1.18 12.08
N VAL A 103 13.92 -0.42 12.53
CA VAL A 103 14.16 -0.15 13.96
C VAL A 103 12.92 0.46 14.61
N GLU A 104 12.34 1.49 13.99
CA GLU A 104 11.15 2.13 14.56
C GLU A 104 9.91 1.22 14.50
N ALA A 105 9.73 0.45 13.41
CA ALA A 105 8.61 -0.48 13.28
C ALA A 105 8.63 -1.58 14.36
N VAL A 106 9.79 -2.15 14.67
CA VAL A 106 9.94 -3.11 15.78
C VAL A 106 9.64 -2.44 17.12
N LYS A 107 10.18 -1.25 17.34
CA LYS A 107 9.98 -0.47 18.58
C LYS A 107 8.52 -0.15 18.86
N VAL A 108 7.71 0.15 17.84
CA VAL A 108 6.28 0.43 17.97
C VAL A 108 5.40 -0.83 18.00
N GLY A 109 5.99 -2.04 17.98
CA GLY A 109 5.30 -3.29 18.24
C GLY A 109 4.99 -4.15 17.02
N ILE A 110 5.71 -4.01 15.92
CA ILE A 110 5.59 -4.96 14.80
C ILE A 110 6.45 -6.20 15.06
N ASP A 111 5.82 -7.38 15.04
CA ASP A 111 6.46 -8.68 15.26
C ASP A 111 6.87 -9.35 13.95
N ILE A 112 6.00 -9.33 12.93
CA ILE A 112 6.17 -10.07 11.68
C ILE A 112 6.28 -9.11 10.50
N PHE A 113 7.39 -9.20 9.79
CA PHE A 113 7.67 -8.40 8.60
C PHE A 113 7.50 -9.27 7.36
N ARG A 114 6.38 -9.10 6.64
CA ARG A 114 6.14 -9.71 5.34
C ARG A 114 6.91 -8.93 4.27
N ILE A 115 8.09 -9.43 3.92
CA ILE A 115 9.02 -8.78 3.00
C ILE A 115 8.83 -9.35 1.59
N PHE A 116 8.61 -8.50 0.59
CA PHE A 116 8.53 -8.91 -0.80
C PHE A 116 9.21 -7.92 -1.74
N ASP A 117 9.58 -8.38 -2.92
CA ASP A 117 10.00 -7.54 -4.03
C ASP A 117 9.05 -7.71 -5.23
N ALA A 118 8.75 -6.61 -5.93
CA ALA A 118 7.81 -6.62 -7.04
C ALA A 118 8.26 -7.46 -8.25
N LEU A 119 9.57 -7.61 -8.44
CA LEU A 119 10.17 -8.43 -9.50
C LEU A 119 10.62 -9.81 -9.03
N ASN A 120 10.42 -10.11 -7.73
CA ASN A 120 11.04 -11.25 -7.06
C ASN A 120 12.58 -11.24 -7.14
N ASP A 121 13.18 -10.05 -7.18
CA ASP A 121 14.63 -9.89 -7.09
C ASP A 121 15.06 -9.94 -5.62
N VAL A 122 15.60 -11.09 -5.20
CA VAL A 122 15.98 -11.34 -3.79
C VAL A 122 17.02 -10.34 -3.27
N ARG A 123 17.82 -9.73 -4.14
CA ARG A 123 18.80 -8.69 -3.76
C ARG A 123 18.13 -7.46 -3.12
N ASN A 124 16.91 -7.12 -3.56
CA ASN A 124 16.12 -6.03 -3.00
C ASN A 124 15.48 -6.39 -1.64
N MET A 125 15.52 -7.66 -1.24
CA MET A 125 14.98 -8.13 0.04
C MET A 125 16.07 -8.29 1.12
N GLU A 126 17.32 -8.50 0.71
CA GLU A 126 18.44 -8.87 1.58
C GLU A 126 18.63 -7.91 2.75
N ALA A 127 18.74 -6.60 2.48
CA ALA A 127 18.96 -5.60 3.53
C ALA A 127 17.79 -5.56 4.53
N ALA A 128 16.53 -5.61 4.03
CA ALA A 128 15.35 -5.66 4.88
C ALA A 128 15.35 -6.89 5.80
N MET A 129 15.62 -8.08 5.23
CA MET A 129 15.69 -9.33 6.01
C MET A 129 16.76 -9.26 7.10
N LYS A 130 17.96 -8.74 6.76
CA LYS A 130 19.06 -8.56 7.70
C LYS A 130 18.71 -7.60 8.83
N PHE A 131 18.11 -6.46 8.54
CA PHE A 131 17.76 -5.47 9.56
C PHE A 131 16.65 -6.00 10.47
N VAL A 132 15.59 -6.60 9.93
CA VAL A 132 14.52 -7.22 10.72
C VAL A 132 15.07 -8.29 11.65
N LYS A 133 15.93 -9.17 11.15
CA LYS A 133 16.56 -10.24 11.96
C LYS A 133 17.40 -9.67 13.10
N ARG A 134 18.18 -8.62 12.82
CA ARG A 134 19.02 -7.95 13.81
C ARG A 134 18.19 -7.33 14.95
N GLU A 135 17.04 -6.74 14.61
CA GLU A 135 16.12 -6.13 15.58
C GLU A 135 15.22 -7.15 16.28
N GLY A 136 15.35 -8.46 15.99
CA GLY A 136 14.58 -9.54 16.62
C GLY A 136 13.17 -9.74 16.05
N GLY A 137 12.83 -9.11 14.93
CA GLY A 137 11.57 -9.32 14.22
C GLY A 137 11.55 -10.66 13.46
N HIS A 138 10.35 -11.19 13.20
CA HIS A 138 10.15 -12.39 12.38
C HIS A 138 10.20 -12.02 10.89
N VAL A 139 11.12 -12.64 10.17
CA VAL A 139 11.29 -12.45 8.72
C VAL A 139 10.38 -13.41 7.97
N GLN A 140 9.24 -12.90 7.49
CA GLN A 140 8.40 -13.62 6.54
C GLN A 140 8.77 -13.20 5.11
N ALA A 141 9.61 -13.98 4.44
CA ALA A 141 9.98 -13.68 3.06
C ALA A 141 8.88 -14.14 2.09
N SER A 142 8.57 -13.33 1.08
CA SER A 142 7.44 -13.60 0.20
C SER A 142 7.87 -13.71 -1.25
N ILE A 143 7.26 -14.66 -1.97
CA ILE A 143 7.30 -14.75 -3.42
C ILE A 143 6.04 -14.12 -3.99
N SER A 144 6.18 -13.16 -4.89
CA SER A 144 5.07 -12.57 -5.66
C SER A 144 4.62 -13.58 -6.70
N TYR A 145 3.48 -14.27 -6.42
CA TYR A 145 2.93 -15.30 -7.31
C TYR A 145 2.29 -14.65 -8.53
N THR A 146 2.54 -15.23 -9.69
CA THR A 146 1.94 -14.83 -10.96
C THR A 146 2.04 -15.95 -11.98
N LEU A 147 1.30 -15.85 -13.09
CA LEU A 147 1.33 -16.79 -14.20
C LEU A 147 2.07 -16.18 -15.39
N SER A 148 2.99 -16.91 -15.98
CA SER A 148 3.63 -16.59 -17.26
C SER A 148 4.45 -17.79 -17.75
N PRO A 149 4.97 -17.78 -19.00
CA PRO A 149 5.85 -18.85 -19.48
C PRO A 149 7.14 -19.06 -18.66
N VAL A 150 7.51 -18.05 -17.84
CA VAL A 150 8.75 -18.10 -17.04
C VAL A 150 8.51 -18.29 -15.55
N HIS A 151 7.26 -18.25 -15.09
CA HIS A 151 6.89 -18.46 -13.68
C HIS A 151 6.31 -19.87 -13.50
N THR A 152 7.13 -20.81 -13.05
CA THR A 152 6.75 -22.20 -12.76
C THR A 152 6.87 -22.48 -11.27
N ASN A 153 6.23 -23.55 -10.79
CA ASN A 153 6.34 -23.95 -9.38
C ASN A 153 7.79 -24.23 -8.98
N GLU A 154 8.58 -24.86 -9.86
CA GLU A 154 9.99 -25.15 -9.62
C GLU A 154 10.79 -23.87 -9.39
N LYS A 155 10.56 -22.82 -10.19
CA LYS A 155 11.22 -21.52 -10.00
C LYS A 155 10.79 -20.79 -8.73
N PHE A 156 9.52 -20.92 -8.33
CA PHE A 156 9.07 -20.40 -7.04
C PHE A 156 9.70 -21.13 -5.87
N ILE A 157 9.82 -22.47 -5.96
CA ILE A 157 10.49 -23.29 -4.94
C ILE A 157 11.98 -22.94 -4.86
N GLU A 158 12.69 -22.86 -6.02
CA GLU A 158 14.10 -22.47 -6.07
C GLU A 158 14.33 -21.10 -5.40
N LYS A 159 13.49 -20.12 -5.73
CA LYS A 159 13.57 -18.79 -5.14
C LYS A 159 13.30 -18.80 -3.62
N SER A 160 12.35 -19.60 -3.19
CA SER A 160 12.04 -19.77 -1.77
C SER A 160 13.19 -20.43 -0.99
N LYS A 161 13.94 -21.35 -1.62
CA LYS A 161 15.17 -21.93 -1.02
C LYS A 161 16.23 -20.86 -0.82
N VAL A 162 16.45 -19.98 -1.80
CA VAL A 162 17.38 -18.86 -1.64
C VAL A 162 16.95 -17.94 -0.49
N LEU A 163 15.67 -17.60 -0.37
CA LEU A 163 15.16 -16.79 0.74
C LEU A 163 15.31 -17.49 2.10
N TYR A 164 15.12 -18.81 2.15
CA TYR A 164 15.38 -19.62 3.34
C TYR A 164 16.86 -19.58 3.74
N GLU A 165 17.78 -19.76 2.80
CA GLU A 165 19.22 -19.66 3.01
C GLU A 165 19.65 -18.25 3.45
N MET A 166 18.94 -17.21 3.03
CA MET A 166 19.11 -15.83 3.50
C MET A 166 18.57 -15.60 4.91
N GLY A 167 17.94 -16.59 5.54
CA GLY A 167 17.49 -16.55 6.93
C GLY A 167 16.03 -16.20 7.13
N ALA A 168 15.15 -16.47 6.17
CA ALA A 168 13.71 -16.36 6.36
C ALA A 168 13.21 -17.30 7.47
N ASP A 169 12.32 -16.81 8.35
CA ASP A 169 11.66 -17.60 9.39
C ASP A 169 10.38 -18.28 8.89
N SER A 170 9.78 -17.76 7.82
CA SER A 170 8.66 -18.35 7.09
C SER A 170 8.62 -17.86 5.65
N ILE A 171 7.97 -18.61 4.75
CA ILE A 171 7.73 -18.22 3.36
C ILE A 171 6.25 -17.92 3.15
N CYS A 172 5.96 -16.79 2.47
CA CYS A 172 4.60 -16.46 2.04
C CYS A 172 4.47 -16.55 0.52
N ILE A 173 3.55 -17.37 0.03
CA ILE A 173 3.08 -17.33 -1.35
C ILE A 173 2.10 -16.16 -1.46
N LYS A 174 2.48 -15.08 -2.16
CA LYS A 174 1.69 -13.85 -2.22
C LYS A 174 1.03 -13.68 -3.59
N ASP A 175 -0.23 -14.08 -3.69
CA ASP A 175 -1.06 -13.96 -4.88
C ASP A 175 -1.93 -12.69 -4.82
N MET A 176 -1.38 -11.60 -5.29
CA MET A 176 -2.03 -10.28 -5.30
C MET A 176 -3.20 -10.17 -6.30
N ALA A 177 -3.22 -11.02 -7.31
CA ALA A 177 -4.22 -10.96 -8.37
C ALA A 177 -5.33 -12.02 -8.23
N GLY A 178 -5.17 -12.97 -7.29
CA GLY A 178 -6.11 -14.08 -7.14
C GLY A 178 -6.02 -15.09 -8.29
N LEU A 179 -4.80 -15.35 -8.78
CA LEU A 179 -4.56 -16.21 -9.96
C LEU A 179 -4.33 -17.67 -9.60
N ILE A 180 -3.93 -17.95 -8.35
CA ILE A 180 -3.56 -19.30 -7.95
C ILE A 180 -4.76 -20.24 -7.99
N SER A 181 -4.70 -21.25 -8.87
CA SER A 181 -5.74 -22.28 -8.92
C SER A 181 -5.63 -23.22 -7.72
N PRO A 182 -6.73 -23.93 -7.35
CA PRO A 182 -6.68 -24.90 -6.26
C PRO A 182 -5.59 -25.96 -6.43
N GLN A 183 -5.40 -26.47 -7.65
CA GLN A 183 -4.36 -27.48 -7.90
C GLN A 183 -2.96 -26.87 -7.83
N ALA A 184 -2.75 -25.66 -8.38
CA ALA A 184 -1.46 -24.98 -8.29
C ALA A 184 -1.08 -24.65 -6.84
N ALA A 185 -2.06 -24.28 -6.01
CA ALA A 185 -1.84 -24.07 -4.56
C ALA A 185 -1.40 -25.36 -3.85
N TYR A 186 -2.06 -26.48 -4.14
CA TYR A 186 -1.68 -27.79 -3.62
C TYR A 186 -0.25 -28.16 -4.01
N ASP A 187 0.06 -28.11 -5.31
CA ASP A 187 1.36 -28.54 -5.85
C ASP A 187 2.51 -27.65 -5.33
N LEU A 188 2.30 -26.34 -5.30
CA LEU A 188 3.32 -25.39 -4.82
C LEU A 188 3.56 -25.53 -3.32
N VAL A 189 2.49 -25.59 -2.50
CA VAL A 189 2.63 -25.77 -1.05
C VAL A 189 3.31 -27.10 -0.73
N LYS A 190 2.89 -28.19 -1.39
CA LYS A 190 3.51 -29.51 -1.22
C LYS A 190 4.99 -29.47 -1.55
N GLY A 191 5.37 -28.91 -2.71
CA GLY A 191 6.77 -28.80 -3.11
C GLY A 191 7.60 -27.95 -2.13
N LEU A 192 7.04 -26.85 -1.60
CA LEU A 192 7.72 -26.05 -0.59
C LEU A 192 7.90 -26.80 0.74
N LYS A 193 6.89 -27.57 1.19
CA LYS A 193 6.96 -28.38 2.42
C LYS A 193 7.92 -29.59 2.30
N GLU A 194 8.16 -30.08 1.08
CA GLU A 194 9.15 -31.13 0.82
C GLU A 194 10.59 -30.59 0.86
N GLU A 195 10.80 -29.31 0.55
CA GLU A 195 12.12 -28.71 0.43
C GLU A 195 12.52 -27.81 1.62
N LEU A 196 11.55 -27.31 2.40
CA LEU A 196 11.79 -26.32 3.46
C LEU A 196 11.21 -26.78 4.80
N ASP A 197 12.00 -26.67 5.86
CA ASP A 197 11.59 -26.98 7.25
C ASP A 197 11.18 -25.70 8.02
N ILE A 198 10.41 -24.82 7.36
CA ILE A 198 9.86 -23.61 7.96
C ILE A 198 8.37 -23.47 7.60
N PRO A 199 7.60 -22.63 8.33
CA PRO A 199 6.20 -22.41 8.04
C PRO A 199 5.97 -21.82 6.64
N ILE A 200 4.95 -22.34 5.95
CA ILE A 200 4.48 -21.83 4.66
C ILE A 200 3.12 -21.14 4.85
N GLN A 201 3.02 -19.92 4.39
CA GLN A 201 1.78 -19.12 4.42
C GLN A 201 1.25 -18.86 3.00
N LEU A 202 -0.05 -18.95 2.81
CA LEU A 202 -0.71 -18.60 1.55
C LEU A 202 -1.57 -17.35 1.73
N HIS A 203 -1.27 -16.32 0.94
CA HIS A 203 -2.05 -15.11 0.78
C HIS A 203 -2.60 -15.05 -0.65
N SER A 204 -3.90 -14.97 -0.81
CA SER A 204 -4.52 -14.78 -2.13
C SER A 204 -5.72 -13.84 -2.07
N HIS A 205 -5.78 -12.91 -3.04
CA HIS A 205 -6.95 -12.05 -3.22
C HIS A 205 -8.12 -12.83 -3.85
N TYR A 206 -9.33 -12.42 -3.57
CA TYR A 206 -10.54 -13.13 -3.98
C TYR A 206 -11.07 -12.69 -5.37
N THR A 207 -10.32 -11.90 -6.12
CA THR A 207 -10.79 -11.26 -7.36
C THR A 207 -11.31 -12.26 -8.39
N SER A 208 -10.66 -13.43 -8.54
CA SER A 208 -11.12 -14.51 -9.44
C SER A 208 -12.22 -15.39 -8.85
N GLY A 209 -12.42 -15.37 -7.53
CA GLY A 209 -13.31 -16.27 -6.82
C GLY A 209 -12.72 -17.62 -6.41
N MET A 210 -11.44 -17.88 -6.74
CA MET A 210 -10.82 -19.19 -6.49
C MET A 210 -10.17 -19.34 -5.12
N ALA A 211 -9.88 -18.23 -4.41
CA ALA A 211 -8.98 -18.24 -3.24
C ALA A 211 -9.45 -19.18 -2.10
N SER A 212 -10.76 -19.28 -1.81
CA SER A 212 -11.24 -20.22 -0.77
C SER A 212 -10.98 -21.68 -1.15
N MET A 213 -11.18 -22.04 -2.44
CA MET A 213 -10.87 -23.38 -2.93
C MET A 213 -9.37 -23.66 -2.94
N ALA A 214 -8.56 -22.64 -3.26
CA ALA A 214 -7.11 -22.73 -3.21
C ALA A 214 -6.63 -22.94 -1.76
N TYR A 215 -7.21 -22.26 -0.77
CA TYR A 215 -6.89 -22.44 0.65
C TYR A 215 -7.23 -23.84 1.16
N LEU A 216 -8.37 -24.40 0.77
CA LEU A 216 -8.72 -25.78 1.12
C LEU A 216 -7.67 -26.76 0.56
N LYS A 217 -7.27 -26.61 -0.70
CA LYS A 217 -6.25 -27.45 -1.33
C LYS A 217 -4.85 -27.24 -0.74
N ALA A 218 -4.51 -26.01 -0.36
CA ALA A 218 -3.28 -25.72 0.35
C ALA A 218 -3.25 -26.37 1.75
N ALA A 219 -4.39 -26.39 2.47
CA ALA A 219 -4.52 -27.08 3.74
C ALA A 219 -4.25 -28.61 3.59
N GLU A 220 -4.86 -29.24 2.57
CA GLU A 220 -4.59 -30.64 2.24
C GLU A 220 -3.11 -30.91 1.90
N ALA A 221 -2.39 -29.92 1.36
CA ALA A 221 -0.95 -29.99 1.06
C ALA A 221 -0.05 -29.69 2.27
N GLY A 222 -0.62 -29.20 3.39
CA GLY A 222 0.12 -28.93 4.63
C GLY A 222 0.55 -27.48 4.80
N VAL A 223 -0.16 -26.51 4.24
CA VAL A 223 0.05 -25.08 4.55
C VAL A 223 -0.13 -24.83 6.04
N ASP A 224 0.72 -23.99 6.62
CA ASP A 224 0.69 -23.71 8.06
C ASP A 224 -0.24 -22.55 8.39
N VAL A 225 -0.28 -21.51 7.53
CA VAL A 225 -1.07 -20.28 7.75
C VAL A 225 -1.74 -19.83 6.46
N VAL A 226 -2.98 -19.32 6.56
CA VAL A 226 -3.66 -18.68 5.45
C VAL A 226 -4.15 -17.27 5.82
N ASP A 227 -4.13 -16.36 4.86
CA ASP A 227 -4.60 -14.99 5.05
C ASP A 227 -6.10 -14.88 4.75
N CYS A 228 -6.85 -14.43 5.71
CA CYS A 228 -8.27 -14.18 5.58
C CYS A 228 -8.59 -12.72 5.91
N ALA A 229 -9.83 -12.32 5.70
CA ALA A 229 -10.38 -11.08 6.21
C ALA A 229 -11.75 -11.37 6.81
N ILE A 230 -12.05 -10.77 7.97
CA ILE A 230 -13.39 -10.85 8.56
C ILE A 230 -14.47 -10.55 7.50
N SER A 231 -15.56 -11.31 7.47
CA SER A 231 -16.53 -11.33 6.35
C SER A 231 -17.05 -9.94 5.95
N ALA A 232 -17.11 -9.01 6.88
CA ALA A 232 -17.51 -7.63 6.60
C ALA A 232 -16.57 -6.90 5.63
N LEU A 233 -15.28 -7.27 5.58
CA LEU A 233 -14.25 -6.68 4.72
C LEU A 233 -13.52 -7.72 3.87
N SER A 234 -14.17 -8.82 3.53
CA SER A 234 -13.64 -9.91 2.71
C SER A 234 -14.17 -9.88 1.27
N MET A 235 -13.64 -10.80 0.45
CA MET A 235 -14.03 -11.07 -0.94
C MET A 235 -13.73 -9.92 -1.92
N ALA A 236 -14.21 -10.02 -3.15
CA ALA A 236 -13.89 -9.08 -4.23
C ALA A 236 -12.37 -8.88 -4.37
N THR A 237 -11.86 -7.67 -4.15
CA THR A 237 -10.42 -7.36 -4.19
C THR A 237 -9.70 -7.60 -2.85
N SER A 238 -10.39 -8.10 -1.82
CA SER A 238 -9.83 -8.50 -0.52
C SER A 238 -9.57 -10.02 -0.48
N GLN A 239 -9.41 -10.60 0.70
CA GLN A 239 -9.13 -12.02 0.92
C GLN A 239 -10.41 -12.83 1.18
N PRO A 240 -10.33 -14.19 1.26
CA PRO A 240 -11.43 -15.03 1.70
C PRO A 240 -11.98 -14.63 3.07
N ALA A 241 -13.29 -14.86 3.28
CA ALA A 241 -13.93 -14.59 4.56
C ALA A 241 -13.40 -15.53 5.66
N THR A 242 -12.91 -14.97 6.75
CA THR A 242 -12.35 -15.70 7.90
C THR A 242 -13.33 -16.73 8.43
N GLU A 243 -14.58 -16.34 8.67
CA GLU A 243 -15.63 -17.22 9.21
C GLU A 243 -15.91 -18.40 8.30
N SER A 244 -15.88 -18.18 6.97
CA SER A 244 -16.14 -19.26 5.99
C SER A 244 -15.00 -20.26 5.93
N ILE A 245 -13.74 -19.81 6.05
CA ILE A 245 -12.57 -20.70 6.09
C ILE A 245 -12.56 -21.48 7.40
N VAL A 246 -12.82 -20.82 8.54
CA VAL A 246 -12.90 -21.47 9.85
C VAL A 246 -13.94 -22.58 9.86
N GLU A 247 -15.18 -22.31 9.42
CA GLU A 247 -16.23 -23.33 9.38
C GLU A 247 -15.96 -24.41 8.31
N GLY A 248 -15.35 -24.02 7.16
CA GLY A 248 -14.99 -24.98 6.10
C GLY A 248 -13.91 -25.97 6.47
N LEU A 249 -13.03 -25.64 7.43
CA LEU A 249 -11.98 -26.53 7.93
C LEU A 249 -12.40 -27.28 9.21
N LYS A 250 -13.51 -26.93 9.82
CA LYS A 250 -14.00 -27.50 11.06
C LYS A 250 -14.23 -29.01 10.95
N GLY A 251 -13.78 -29.73 11.97
CA GLY A 251 -13.89 -31.19 12.03
C GLY A 251 -12.95 -31.94 11.09
N THR A 252 -12.06 -31.24 10.37
CA THR A 252 -10.97 -31.83 9.60
C THR A 252 -9.67 -31.87 10.43
N LEU A 253 -8.60 -32.47 9.90
CA LEU A 253 -7.27 -32.41 10.51
C LEU A 253 -6.69 -30.98 10.54
N HIS A 254 -7.29 -30.06 9.80
CA HIS A 254 -6.86 -28.69 9.61
C HIS A 254 -7.69 -27.68 10.39
N ASP A 255 -8.58 -28.17 11.27
CA ASP A 255 -9.49 -27.33 12.08
C ASP A 255 -8.72 -26.25 12.81
N THR A 256 -9.13 -25.00 12.58
CA THR A 256 -8.47 -23.80 13.14
C THR A 256 -8.73 -23.65 14.64
N GLY A 257 -9.81 -24.23 15.16
CA GLY A 257 -10.25 -24.11 16.54
C GLY A 257 -10.67 -22.70 16.96
N LEU A 258 -10.88 -21.77 16.01
CA LEU A 258 -11.34 -20.41 16.32
C LEU A 258 -12.84 -20.38 16.62
N ASP A 259 -13.26 -19.49 17.54
CA ASP A 259 -14.67 -19.33 17.93
C ASP A 259 -15.45 -18.54 16.88
N LEU A 260 -16.34 -19.23 16.16
CA LEU A 260 -17.17 -18.63 15.12
C LEU A 260 -18.14 -17.56 15.68
N ASN A 261 -18.60 -17.67 16.93
CA ASN A 261 -19.49 -16.67 17.52
C ASN A 261 -18.74 -15.36 17.75
N LEU A 262 -17.53 -15.44 18.29
CA LEU A 262 -16.67 -14.27 18.47
C LEU A 262 -16.34 -13.60 17.12
N LEU A 263 -16.05 -14.38 16.09
CA LEU A 263 -15.82 -13.87 14.73
C LEU A 263 -17.06 -13.18 14.17
N ALA A 264 -18.25 -13.73 14.37
CA ALA A 264 -19.51 -13.14 13.93
C ALA A 264 -19.77 -11.78 14.62
N GLU A 265 -19.49 -11.65 15.93
CA GLU A 265 -19.59 -10.39 16.65
C GLU A 265 -18.64 -9.32 16.10
N ILE A 266 -17.39 -9.70 15.78
CA ILE A 266 -16.40 -8.83 15.14
C ILE A 266 -16.90 -8.40 13.75
N ALA A 267 -17.44 -9.34 12.97
CA ALA A 267 -18.02 -9.04 11.66
C ALA A 267 -19.19 -8.05 11.74
N ASP A 268 -20.07 -8.18 12.73
CA ASP A 268 -21.17 -7.24 12.95
C ASP A 268 -20.69 -5.83 13.26
N TYR A 269 -19.59 -5.71 14.01
CA TYR A 269 -18.94 -4.42 14.23
C TYR A 269 -18.45 -3.82 12.91
N PHE A 270 -17.63 -4.55 12.16
CA PHE A 270 -17.06 -4.04 10.92
C PHE A 270 -18.09 -3.81 9.80
N ARG A 271 -19.24 -4.51 9.79
CA ARG A 271 -20.37 -4.18 8.87
C ARG A 271 -20.90 -2.77 9.11
N LYS A 272 -20.96 -2.32 10.38
CA LYS A 272 -21.38 -0.95 10.72
C LYS A 272 -20.31 0.06 10.31
N ILE A 273 -19.04 -0.27 10.54
CA ILE A 273 -17.91 0.57 10.11
C ILE A 273 -17.89 0.71 8.59
N ARG A 274 -17.95 -0.41 7.84
CA ARG A 274 -17.92 -0.40 6.37
C ARG A 274 -18.96 0.55 5.76
N ARG A 275 -20.16 0.61 6.32
CA ARG A 275 -21.24 1.52 5.84
C ARG A 275 -20.83 2.99 5.92
N ARG A 276 -20.02 3.41 6.91
CA ARG A 276 -19.54 4.80 7.03
C ARG A 276 -18.55 5.16 5.93
N TYR A 277 -17.86 4.16 5.37
CA TYR A 277 -16.84 4.33 4.34
C TYR A 277 -17.33 3.92 2.93
N SER A 278 -18.62 3.70 2.74
CA SER A 278 -19.20 3.20 1.48
C SER A 278 -18.86 4.05 0.25
N GLN A 279 -18.65 5.36 0.44
CA GLN A 279 -18.21 6.29 -0.62
C GLN A 279 -16.82 6.00 -1.17
N PHE A 280 -15.99 5.23 -0.46
CA PHE A 280 -14.65 4.86 -0.88
C PHE A 280 -14.58 3.44 -1.45
N GLU A 281 -15.71 2.72 -1.47
CA GLU A 281 -15.73 1.38 -2.02
C GLU A 281 -15.49 1.38 -3.52
N GLY A 282 -14.59 0.49 -3.99
CA GLY A 282 -14.36 0.26 -5.41
C GLY A 282 -15.62 -0.24 -6.16
N SER A 283 -15.57 -0.16 -7.48
CA SER A 283 -16.67 -0.60 -8.38
C SER A 283 -16.89 -2.12 -8.36
N LEU A 284 -15.85 -2.92 -8.12
CA LEU A 284 -15.94 -4.38 -8.08
C LEU A 284 -16.60 -4.86 -6.78
N LYS A 285 -17.82 -5.39 -6.90
CA LYS A 285 -18.61 -5.89 -5.76
C LYS A 285 -18.64 -7.43 -5.62
N GLY A 286 -18.07 -8.15 -6.55
CA GLY A 286 -18.06 -9.60 -6.60
C GLY A 286 -16.75 -10.13 -7.17
N VAL A 287 -16.83 -11.17 -7.98
CA VAL A 287 -15.68 -11.75 -8.68
C VAL A 287 -15.58 -11.19 -10.09
N ASN A 288 -14.36 -11.05 -10.60
CA ASN A 288 -14.10 -10.69 -11.99
C ASN A 288 -13.20 -11.75 -12.65
N PRO A 289 -13.75 -12.70 -13.41
CA PRO A 289 -12.95 -13.73 -14.05
C PRO A 289 -12.06 -13.22 -15.19
N GLN A 290 -12.21 -11.97 -15.66
CA GLN A 290 -11.29 -11.36 -16.62
C GLN A 290 -9.86 -11.30 -16.09
N VAL A 291 -9.68 -11.28 -14.75
CA VAL A 291 -8.35 -11.35 -14.13
C VAL A 291 -7.61 -12.63 -14.54
N LEU A 292 -8.32 -13.73 -14.80
CA LEU A 292 -7.74 -14.99 -15.25
C LEU A 292 -7.30 -14.95 -16.73
N VAL A 293 -7.95 -14.12 -17.54
CA VAL A 293 -7.65 -13.95 -18.97
C VAL A 293 -6.47 -13.01 -19.17
N PHE A 294 -6.54 -11.82 -18.57
CA PHE A 294 -5.54 -10.77 -18.75
C PHE A 294 -4.44 -10.78 -17.68
N GLN A 295 -4.63 -11.54 -16.59
CA GLN A 295 -3.72 -11.65 -15.43
C GLN A 295 -3.44 -10.30 -14.76
N ILE A 296 -4.43 -9.41 -14.77
CA ILE A 296 -4.36 -8.04 -14.23
C ILE A 296 -5.04 -8.02 -12.87
N PRO A 297 -4.34 -7.58 -11.78
CA PRO A 297 -4.94 -7.45 -10.45
C PRO A 297 -6.15 -6.52 -10.42
N GLY A 298 -7.13 -6.81 -9.56
CA GLY A 298 -8.36 -6.02 -9.44
C GLY A 298 -8.12 -4.54 -9.14
N GLY A 299 -7.11 -4.22 -8.32
CA GLY A 299 -6.73 -2.83 -8.05
C GLY A 299 -6.18 -2.10 -9.30
N MET A 300 -5.47 -2.81 -10.17
CA MET A 300 -5.00 -2.25 -11.44
C MET A 300 -6.16 -2.01 -12.40
N LEU A 301 -7.14 -2.93 -12.50
CA LEU A 301 -8.34 -2.75 -13.32
C LEU A 301 -9.10 -1.48 -12.92
N SER A 302 -9.29 -1.26 -11.62
CA SER A 302 -9.95 -0.05 -11.11
C SER A 302 -9.16 1.23 -11.42
N ASN A 303 -7.83 1.19 -11.35
CA ASN A 303 -6.99 2.32 -11.70
C ASN A 303 -7.05 2.64 -13.19
N LEU A 304 -7.04 1.63 -14.06
CA LEU A 304 -7.17 1.80 -15.51
C LEU A 304 -8.53 2.40 -15.89
N ASP A 305 -9.63 1.92 -15.29
CA ASP A 305 -10.97 2.47 -15.50
C ASP A 305 -11.00 3.98 -15.14
N ASN A 306 -10.49 4.35 -13.96
CA ASN A 306 -10.45 5.75 -13.53
C ASN A 306 -9.57 6.61 -14.44
N GLN A 307 -8.38 6.14 -14.79
CA GLN A 307 -7.44 6.86 -15.66
C GLN A 307 -8.03 7.11 -17.05
N LEU A 308 -8.68 6.11 -17.64
CA LEU A 308 -9.32 6.26 -18.95
C LEU A 308 -10.56 7.17 -18.92
N ARG A 309 -11.34 7.16 -17.81
CA ARG A 309 -12.44 8.13 -17.60
C ARG A 309 -11.93 9.56 -17.55
N GLU A 310 -10.87 9.82 -16.78
CA GLU A 310 -10.27 11.16 -16.68
C GLU A 310 -9.74 11.67 -18.02
N GLN A 311 -9.30 10.75 -18.89
CA GLN A 311 -8.80 11.07 -20.23
C GLN A 311 -9.89 11.08 -21.31
N GLY A 312 -11.15 10.75 -20.96
CA GLY A 312 -12.25 10.66 -21.92
C GLY A 312 -12.11 9.52 -22.94
N ALA A 313 -11.37 8.47 -22.61
CA ALA A 313 -11.01 7.35 -23.47
C ALA A 313 -11.52 6.00 -22.95
N LEU A 314 -12.59 5.98 -22.19
CA LEU A 314 -13.14 4.77 -21.58
C LEU A 314 -13.60 3.73 -22.62
N ASP A 315 -14.00 4.15 -23.79
CA ASP A 315 -14.34 3.32 -24.96
C ASP A 315 -13.17 2.45 -25.45
N ARG A 316 -11.93 2.81 -25.09
CA ARG A 316 -10.72 2.06 -25.41
C ARG A 316 -10.25 1.10 -24.30
N TYR A 317 -11.07 0.89 -23.28
CA TYR A 317 -10.72 0.06 -22.13
C TYR A 317 -10.29 -1.37 -22.53
N ASP A 318 -11.04 -2.03 -23.40
CA ASP A 318 -10.73 -3.39 -23.84
C ASP A 318 -9.42 -3.47 -24.66
N GLU A 319 -9.10 -2.43 -25.43
CA GLU A 319 -7.82 -2.34 -26.16
C GLU A 319 -6.64 -2.24 -25.16
N VAL A 320 -6.79 -1.46 -24.09
CA VAL A 320 -5.77 -1.36 -23.04
C VAL A 320 -5.59 -2.68 -22.32
N LEU A 321 -6.69 -3.38 -21.98
CA LEU A 321 -6.61 -4.71 -21.37
C LEU A 321 -5.87 -5.72 -22.26
N ALA A 322 -6.08 -5.69 -23.56
CA ALA A 322 -5.38 -6.55 -24.51
C ALA A 322 -3.88 -6.18 -24.69
N GLU A 323 -3.54 -4.91 -24.51
CA GLU A 323 -2.16 -4.41 -24.61
C GLU A 323 -1.31 -4.71 -23.37
N VAL A 324 -1.90 -4.79 -22.17
CA VAL A 324 -1.17 -5.07 -20.92
C VAL A 324 -0.33 -6.36 -20.98
N PRO A 325 -0.85 -7.53 -21.42
CA PRO A 325 -0.04 -8.75 -21.53
C PRO A 325 1.14 -8.62 -22.50
N ARG A 326 1.00 -7.83 -23.56
CA ARG A 326 2.09 -7.59 -24.54
C ARG A 326 3.20 -6.76 -23.93
N VAL A 327 2.86 -5.61 -23.31
CA VAL A 327 3.83 -4.77 -22.61
C VAL A 327 4.51 -5.56 -21.48
N ARG A 328 3.75 -6.37 -20.75
CA ARG A 328 4.29 -7.22 -19.68
C ARG A 328 5.32 -8.23 -20.22
N ALA A 329 5.05 -8.85 -21.36
CA ALA A 329 6.01 -9.77 -21.98
C ALA A 329 7.29 -9.06 -22.40
N GLU A 330 7.19 -7.89 -23.03
CA GLU A 330 8.33 -7.07 -23.44
C GLU A 330 9.16 -6.56 -22.27
N PHE A 331 8.56 -6.43 -21.08
CA PHE A 331 9.23 -6.05 -19.82
C PHE A 331 9.85 -7.25 -19.07
N GLY A 332 9.90 -8.45 -19.68
CA GLY A 332 10.46 -9.64 -19.06
C GLY A 332 9.54 -10.29 -18.03
N TYR A 333 8.23 -10.21 -18.23
CA TYR A 333 7.18 -10.83 -17.42
C TYR A 333 7.18 -10.46 -15.92
N PRO A 334 7.27 -9.20 -15.53
CA PRO A 334 7.16 -8.85 -14.11
C PRO A 334 5.83 -9.34 -13.52
N PRO A 335 5.80 -9.76 -12.24
CA PRO A 335 4.55 -9.87 -11.51
C PRO A 335 3.84 -8.51 -11.50
N LEU A 336 2.51 -8.49 -11.69
CA LEU A 336 1.74 -7.25 -11.68
C LEU A 336 1.34 -6.88 -10.25
N VAL A 337 2.30 -6.40 -9.49
CA VAL A 337 2.14 -5.88 -8.12
C VAL A 337 2.70 -4.45 -8.07
N THR A 338 2.41 -3.68 -7.01
CA THR A 338 2.98 -2.33 -6.87
C THR A 338 4.50 -2.39 -6.69
N PRO A 339 5.34 -1.64 -7.48
CA PRO A 339 4.96 -0.64 -8.47
C PRO A 339 4.87 -1.16 -9.92
N SER A 340 5.30 -2.39 -10.24
CA SER A 340 5.39 -2.93 -11.61
C SER A 340 4.04 -2.89 -12.35
N SER A 341 2.92 -3.13 -11.64
CA SER A 341 1.57 -3.03 -12.23
C SER A 341 1.26 -1.63 -12.77
N GLN A 342 1.70 -0.58 -12.06
CA GLN A 342 1.51 0.80 -12.50
C GLN A 342 2.38 1.11 -13.71
N ILE A 343 3.64 0.67 -13.71
CA ILE A 343 4.59 0.89 -14.79
C ILE A 343 4.09 0.25 -16.09
N VAL A 344 3.69 -1.02 -16.03
CA VAL A 344 3.14 -1.77 -17.19
C VAL A 344 1.81 -1.16 -17.65
N GLY A 345 0.90 -0.85 -16.71
CA GLY A 345 -0.42 -0.29 -17.02
C GLY A 345 -0.35 1.07 -17.68
N THR A 346 0.51 1.96 -17.16
CA THR A 346 0.69 3.29 -17.76
C THR A 346 1.26 3.19 -19.18
N GLN A 347 2.24 2.33 -19.42
CA GLN A 347 2.78 2.15 -20.76
C GLN A 347 1.75 1.54 -21.73
N ALA A 348 0.98 0.54 -21.30
CA ALA A 348 -0.09 -0.04 -22.10
C ALA A 348 -1.15 0.99 -22.48
N THR A 349 -1.56 1.82 -21.52
CA THR A 349 -2.52 2.91 -21.74
C THR A 349 -1.97 3.91 -22.77
N LEU A 350 -0.73 4.34 -22.63
CA LEU A 350 -0.10 5.28 -23.56
C LEU A 350 0.02 4.70 -24.97
N ASN A 351 0.43 3.42 -25.12
CA ASN A 351 0.50 2.76 -26.42
C ASN A 351 -0.84 2.79 -27.15
N VAL A 352 -1.93 2.58 -26.42
CA VAL A 352 -3.29 2.60 -26.98
C VAL A 352 -3.71 4.03 -27.31
N ILE A 353 -3.60 4.98 -26.38
CA ILE A 353 -4.11 6.35 -26.55
C ILE A 353 -3.37 7.09 -27.68
N THR A 354 -2.05 6.94 -27.77
CA THR A 354 -1.26 7.58 -28.83
C THR A 354 -1.44 6.93 -30.20
N GLY A 355 -1.94 5.68 -30.25
CA GLY A 355 -2.07 4.91 -31.49
C GLY A 355 -0.75 4.36 -32.03
N GLU A 356 0.38 4.69 -31.42
CA GLU A 356 1.71 4.22 -31.77
C GLU A 356 2.44 3.70 -30.53
N ARG A 357 2.88 2.44 -30.58
CA ARG A 357 3.52 1.78 -29.43
C ARG A 357 4.89 2.39 -29.15
N TYR A 358 5.09 2.78 -27.87
CA TYR A 358 6.33 3.39 -27.37
C TYR A 358 6.71 4.72 -28.04
N SER A 359 5.76 5.43 -28.67
CA SER A 359 5.95 6.82 -29.09
C SER A 359 6.12 7.76 -27.88
N MET A 360 5.53 7.35 -26.74
CA MET A 360 5.61 8.06 -25.46
C MET A 360 6.03 7.07 -24.36
N ILE A 361 7.17 7.33 -23.73
CA ILE A 361 7.74 6.46 -22.69
C ILE A 361 7.92 7.25 -21.41
N PRO A 362 7.15 6.96 -20.32
CA PRO A 362 7.26 7.62 -19.03
C PRO A 362 8.63 7.43 -18.37
N PHE A 363 8.94 8.32 -17.45
CA PHE A 363 10.18 8.28 -16.69
C PHE A 363 10.34 6.95 -15.91
N GLU A 364 9.27 6.46 -15.29
CA GLU A 364 9.25 5.21 -14.52
C GLU A 364 9.55 3.99 -15.40
N VAL A 365 9.08 3.98 -16.65
CA VAL A 365 9.39 2.93 -17.63
C VAL A 365 10.87 2.97 -18.00
N LYS A 366 11.44 4.16 -18.23
CA LYS A 366 12.87 4.31 -18.46
C LYS A 366 13.70 3.82 -17.28
N GLN A 367 13.29 4.17 -16.05
CA GLN A 367 13.95 3.69 -14.83
C GLN A 367 13.84 2.17 -14.66
N TYR A 368 12.72 1.57 -15.09
CA TYR A 368 12.57 0.12 -15.12
C TYR A 368 13.64 -0.54 -15.99
N PHE A 369 13.78 -0.09 -17.24
CA PHE A 369 14.79 -0.63 -18.17
C PHE A 369 16.23 -0.31 -17.75
N ARG A 370 16.47 0.77 -17.02
CA ARG A 370 17.77 1.07 -16.38
C ARG A 370 18.08 0.20 -15.16
N GLY A 371 17.13 -0.64 -14.71
CA GLY A 371 17.32 -1.54 -13.60
C GLY A 371 17.09 -0.93 -12.20
N TYR A 372 16.54 0.28 -12.10
CA TYR A 372 16.28 0.93 -10.79
C TYR A 372 15.19 0.26 -9.96
N TYR A 373 14.47 -0.71 -10.51
CA TYR A 373 13.51 -1.52 -9.76
C TYR A 373 14.02 -2.93 -9.45
N GLY A 374 15.20 -3.30 -9.95
CA GLY A 374 15.78 -4.63 -9.86
C GLY A 374 15.83 -5.37 -11.20
N ARG A 375 16.15 -6.66 -11.14
CA ARG A 375 16.23 -7.51 -12.34
C ARG A 375 14.86 -8.08 -12.68
N PRO A 376 14.38 -7.91 -13.93
CA PRO A 376 13.18 -8.59 -14.41
C PRO A 376 13.32 -10.12 -14.31
N PRO A 377 12.19 -10.85 -14.18
CA PRO A 377 12.20 -12.33 -14.09
C PRO A 377 12.75 -13.04 -15.33
N ALA A 378 12.68 -12.39 -16.50
CA ALA A 378 13.22 -12.87 -17.77
C ALA A 378 13.88 -11.72 -18.54
N PRO A 379 14.66 -12.00 -19.60
CA PRO A 379 15.19 -10.97 -20.47
C PRO A 379 14.08 -10.06 -21.02
N VAL A 380 14.33 -8.76 -21.02
CA VAL A 380 13.44 -7.76 -21.63
C VAL A 380 13.59 -7.77 -23.15
N ASP A 381 12.58 -7.25 -23.86
CA ASP A 381 12.66 -7.06 -25.29
C ASP A 381 13.70 -5.99 -25.66
N GLU A 382 14.70 -6.35 -26.45
CA GLU A 382 15.83 -5.47 -26.77
C GLU A 382 15.42 -4.26 -27.64
N GLU A 383 14.41 -4.39 -28.49
CA GLU A 383 13.91 -3.26 -29.28
C GLU A 383 13.23 -2.24 -28.38
N THR A 384 12.39 -2.71 -27.45
CA THR A 384 11.71 -1.88 -26.47
C THR A 384 12.70 -1.21 -25.51
N LYS A 385 13.70 -1.97 -25.02
CA LYS A 385 14.80 -1.44 -24.21
C LYS A 385 15.53 -0.31 -24.92
N LYS A 386 15.88 -0.53 -26.20
CA LYS A 386 16.56 0.48 -27.02
C LYS A 386 15.71 1.74 -27.25
N LYS A 387 14.40 1.60 -27.42
CA LYS A 387 13.48 2.75 -27.49
C LYS A 387 13.43 3.51 -26.16
N ALA A 388 13.49 2.80 -25.01
CA ALA A 388 13.35 3.40 -23.70
C ALA A 388 14.60 4.12 -23.20
N ILE A 389 15.78 3.51 -23.36
CA ILE A 389 17.05 3.98 -22.78
C ILE A 389 18.22 4.07 -23.79
N GLY A 390 17.97 3.80 -25.08
CA GLY A 390 19.02 3.83 -26.08
C GLY A 390 20.05 2.73 -25.86
N ASP A 391 21.32 3.11 -25.90
CA ASP A 391 22.47 2.21 -25.69
C ASP A 391 22.98 2.24 -24.23
N GLU A 392 22.19 2.78 -23.29
CA GLU A 392 22.54 2.78 -21.84
C GLU A 392 22.51 1.34 -21.31
N GLU A 393 23.52 0.99 -20.50
CA GLU A 393 23.55 -0.31 -19.82
C GLU A 393 22.76 -0.25 -18.51
N PRO A 394 21.92 -1.27 -18.20
CA PRO A 394 21.22 -1.36 -16.94
C PRO A 394 22.16 -1.50 -15.74
N LEU A 395 21.69 -1.13 -14.56
CA LEU A 395 22.43 -1.29 -13.31
C LEU A 395 22.76 -2.77 -13.04
N GLU A 396 24.03 -3.07 -12.76
CA GLU A 396 24.48 -4.42 -12.47
C GLU A 396 24.27 -4.81 -11.00
N LYS A 397 24.53 -3.86 -10.08
CA LYS A 397 24.40 -4.06 -8.63
C LYS A 397 22.96 -3.85 -8.18
N ARG A 398 22.70 -4.05 -6.90
CA ARG A 398 21.44 -3.71 -6.25
C ARG A 398 21.16 -2.21 -6.43
N PRO A 399 19.94 -1.80 -6.81
CA PRO A 399 19.64 -0.38 -7.04
C PRO A 399 20.00 0.54 -5.87
N ALA A 400 19.80 0.08 -4.63
CA ALA A 400 20.14 0.85 -3.44
C ALA A 400 21.64 1.16 -3.27
N ASP A 401 22.52 0.35 -3.88
CA ASP A 401 23.99 0.58 -3.83
C ASP A 401 24.44 1.85 -4.57
N TYR A 402 23.54 2.44 -5.37
CA TYR A 402 23.76 3.69 -6.10
C TYR A 402 23.09 4.90 -5.44
N LEU A 403 22.45 4.71 -4.28
CA LEU A 403 21.73 5.77 -3.57
C LEU A 403 22.58 6.32 -2.42
N GLU A 404 22.64 7.64 -2.32
CA GLU A 404 23.25 8.31 -1.18
C GLU A 404 22.31 8.28 0.04
N PRO A 405 22.83 8.28 1.28
CA PRO A 405 22.03 8.35 2.50
C PRO A 405 21.08 9.56 2.50
N GLU A 406 19.81 9.33 2.86
CA GLU A 406 18.76 10.37 2.82
C GLU A 406 18.38 10.91 4.21
N LEU A 407 18.64 10.20 5.31
CA LEU A 407 18.29 10.68 6.66
C LEU A 407 19.01 11.97 7.06
N PRO A 408 20.31 12.19 6.73
CA PRO A 408 20.97 13.47 7.04
C PRO A 408 20.26 14.66 6.38
N LYS A 409 19.77 14.49 5.15
CA LYS A 409 19.00 15.50 4.44
C LYS A 409 17.62 15.71 5.07
N ALA A 410 16.95 14.62 5.47
CA ALA A 410 15.65 14.70 6.15
C ALA A 410 15.76 15.50 7.45
N ARG A 411 16.80 15.24 8.26
CA ARG A 411 17.10 15.96 9.50
C ARG A 411 17.32 17.46 9.25
N GLU A 412 18.12 17.81 8.26
CA GLU A 412 18.36 19.22 7.92
C GLU A 412 17.08 19.93 7.49
N MET A 413 16.22 19.26 6.71
CA MET A 413 14.95 19.83 6.24
C MET A 413 13.91 20.01 7.35
N LEU A 414 13.98 19.23 8.42
CA LEU A 414 13.06 19.28 9.55
C LEU A 414 13.58 20.12 10.74
N LYS A 415 14.80 20.62 10.71
CA LYS A 415 15.47 21.28 11.86
C LYS A 415 14.66 22.41 12.52
N ASP A 416 13.84 23.13 11.76
CA ASP A 416 13.02 24.25 12.24
C ASP A 416 11.59 23.84 12.63
N ILE A 417 11.27 22.55 12.58
CA ILE A 417 9.96 21.99 12.92
C ILE A 417 10.11 21.05 14.11
N PRO A 418 9.31 21.17 15.18
CA PRO A 418 9.32 20.20 16.26
C PRO A 418 9.01 18.79 15.73
N HIS A 419 9.93 17.85 15.90
CA HIS A 419 9.82 16.49 15.39
C HIS A 419 10.60 15.50 16.26
N GLU A 420 10.29 14.20 16.08
CA GLU A 420 11.01 13.07 16.67
C GLU A 420 11.86 12.35 15.60
N PRO A 421 12.84 11.51 15.95
CA PRO A 421 13.64 10.77 14.97
C PRO A 421 12.82 9.95 13.96
N ARG A 422 11.66 9.40 14.39
CA ARG A 422 10.72 8.66 13.50
C ARG A 422 10.06 9.56 12.45
N ASP A 423 9.96 10.86 12.71
CA ASP A 423 9.43 11.82 11.75
C ASP A 423 10.45 12.11 10.62
N GLU A 424 11.76 11.98 10.89
CA GLU A 424 12.81 12.02 9.85
C GLU A 424 12.63 10.88 8.84
N VAL A 425 12.29 9.68 9.33
CA VAL A 425 11.97 8.52 8.48
C VAL A 425 10.73 8.79 7.65
N SER A 426 9.67 9.32 8.28
CA SER A 426 8.43 9.67 7.58
C SER A 426 8.67 10.70 6.47
N TYR A 427 9.54 11.69 6.75
CA TYR A 427 9.93 12.70 5.77
C TYR A 427 10.76 12.11 4.62
N ALA A 428 11.75 11.26 4.90
CA ALA A 428 12.57 10.61 3.87
C ALA A 428 11.70 9.76 2.91
N LEU A 429 10.69 9.06 3.46
CA LEU A 429 9.75 8.24 2.68
C LEU A 429 8.79 9.08 1.84
N PHE A 430 8.19 10.13 2.42
CA PHE A 430 7.14 10.94 1.79
C PHE A 430 7.31 12.43 2.10
N PRO A 431 8.33 13.12 1.54
CA PRO A 431 8.73 14.46 1.97
C PRO A 431 7.60 15.48 2.01
N GLN A 432 6.78 15.52 0.95
CA GLN A 432 5.70 16.49 0.83
C GLN A 432 4.62 16.25 1.90
N TYR A 433 4.15 15.01 2.02
CA TYR A 433 3.05 14.67 2.93
C TYR A 433 3.46 14.74 4.39
N ALA A 434 4.66 14.25 4.73
CA ALA A 434 5.19 14.32 6.07
C ALA A 434 5.40 15.77 6.52
N LEU A 435 5.98 16.64 5.66
CA LEU A 435 6.19 18.04 5.97
C LEU A 435 4.87 18.76 6.29
N GLU A 436 3.85 18.56 5.45
CA GLU A 436 2.53 19.16 5.66
C GLU A 436 1.87 18.63 6.95
N PHE A 437 1.97 17.32 7.19
CA PHE A 437 1.45 16.68 8.39
C PHE A 437 2.14 17.22 9.65
N LEU A 438 3.47 17.26 9.69
CA LEU A 438 4.24 17.75 10.83
C LEU A 438 3.96 19.23 11.14
N LYS A 439 3.81 20.08 10.13
CA LYS A 439 3.39 21.47 10.31
C LYS A 439 2.00 21.57 10.96
N ARG A 440 1.04 20.70 10.55
CA ARG A 440 -0.28 20.64 11.19
C ARG A 440 -0.20 20.12 12.63
N LYS A 441 0.61 19.08 12.88
CA LYS A 441 0.86 18.51 14.21
C LYS A 441 1.45 19.57 15.17
N ALA A 442 2.49 20.29 14.72
CA ALA A 442 3.11 21.39 15.49
C ALA A 442 2.11 22.51 15.83
N LYS A 443 1.28 22.91 14.84
CA LYS A 443 0.24 23.93 15.06
C LYS A 443 -0.86 23.48 16.05
N LYS A 444 -1.24 22.20 16.04
CA LYS A 444 -2.18 21.65 17.03
C LYS A 444 -1.58 21.66 18.45
N LEU A 445 -0.31 21.27 18.58
CA LEU A 445 0.41 21.29 19.86
C LEU A 445 0.51 22.71 20.43
N SER A 446 0.88 23.69 19.60
CA SER A 446 0.97 25.10 20.03
C SER A 446 -0.39 25.69 20.46
N ARG A 447 -1.49 25.26 19.84
CA ARG A 447 -2.85 25.66 20.23
C ARG A 447 -3.34 24.97 21.49
N GLY A 448 -2.99 23.69 21.71
CA GLY A 448 -3.34 22.94 22.90
C GLY A 448 -2.61 23.41 24.17
N THR A 449 -1.48 24.10 24.03
CA THR A 449 -0.73 24.75 25.13
C THR A 449 -1.13 26.20 25.36
N MET A 450 -1.93 26.80 24.49
CA MET A 450 -2.42 28.17 24.65
C MET A 450 -3.68 28.15 25.53
N THR A 451 -3.55 28.70 26.74
CA THR A 451 -4.75 28.95 27.56
C THR A 451 -5.62 30.04 26.91
N PRO A 452 -6.95 30.06 27.14
CA PRO A 452 -7.83 31.11 26.61
C PRO A 452 -7.34 32.53 26.94
N GLU A 453 -6.65 32.71 28.06
CA GLU A 453 -6.06 33.99 28.48
C GLU A 453 -4.85 34.39 27.56
N LEU A 454 -4.01 33.41 27.16
CA LEU A 454 -2.87 33.63 26.28
C LEU A 454 -3.34 33.94 24.84
N GLU A 455 -4.40 33.29 24.41
CA GLU A 455 -5.03 33.53 23.09
C GLU A 455 -5.67 34.93 23.03
N ALA A 456 -6.36 35.35 24.08
CA ALA A 456 -6.88 36.70 24.21
C ALA A 456 -5.79 37.77 24.27
N ALA A 457 -4.67 37.51 24.97
CA ALA A 457 -3.53 38.39 25.05
C ALA A 457 -2.81 38.55 23.71
N LEU A 458 -2.70 37.46 22.91
CA LEU A 458 -2.09 37.49 21.58
C LEU A 458 -2.96 38.27 20.58
N ILE A 459 -4.28 38.08 20.62
CA ILE A 459 -5.24 38.83 19.81
C ILE A 459 -5.20 40.32 20.17
N ALA A 460 -5.15 40.66 21.46
CA ALA A 460 -5.01 42.04 21.94
C ALA A 460 -3.69 42.69 21.49
N SER A 461 -2.58 41.92 21.51
CA SER A 461 -1.27 42.36 21.05
C SER A 461 -1.24 42.63 19.55
N VAL A 462 -1.83 41.75 18.74
CA VAL A 462 -1.91 41.92 17.29
C VAL A 462 -2.81 43.10 16.91
N LEU A 463 -3.89 43.33 17.62
CA LEU A 463 -4.74 44.52 17.44
C LEU A 463 -4.04 45.81 17.84
N HIS A 464 -3.13 45.76 18.82
CA HIS A 464 -2.34 46.91 19.29
C HIS A 464 -1.18 47.24 18.35
N THR A 465 -0.57 46.24 17.71
CA THR A 465 0.54 46.43 16.75
C THR A 465 0.06 46.82 15.33
N SER A 466 -1.17 46.58 14.99
CA SER A 466 -1.76 46.95 13.69
C SER A 466 -2.30 48.36 13.62
N GLY A 467 -1.91 49.26 14.55
CA GLY A 467 -1.95 50.70 14.43
C GLY A 467 -3.31 51.37 14.21
N GLY A 468 -3.86 51.86 15.31
CA GLY A 468 -4.60 53.15 15.28
C GLY A 468 -5.93 53.22 14.55
N ILE A 469 -7.00 52.67 15.12
CA ILE A 469 -8.33 53.22 14.94
C ILE A 469 -8.92 53.58 16.30
N SER A 470 -9.17 54.87 16.45
CA SER A 470 -9.75 55.51 17.63
C SER A 470 -11.00 54.82 18.13
N ALA A 471 -11.02 54.53 19.45
CA ALA A 471 -12.18 54.02 20.15
C ALA A 471 -13.34 55.00 20.15
N GLY A 472 -14.32 54.76 19.31
CA GLY A 472 -15.68 55.34 19.42
C GLY A 472 -16.56 54.38 20.20
N THR A 473 -17.05 54.82 21.35
CA THR A 473 -18.03 54.19 22.18
C THR A 473 -19.25 53.69 21.43
N MET A 474 -19.49 52.37 21.39
CA MET A 474 -20.84 51.82 21.23
C MET A 474 -20.92 50.46 21.98
N GLY A 475 -21.62 50.49 23.09
CA GLY A 475 -22.06 49.28 23.74
C GLY A 475 -23.22 48.66 22.98
N THR A 476 -23.06 47.39 22.67
CA THR A 476 -24.18 46.45 22.45
C THR A 476 -23.66 45.02 22.67
N THR A 477 -24.31 44.35 23.56
CA THR A 477 -24.18 42.92 23.86
C THR A 477 -24.51 42.11 22.59
N MET A 478 -23.52 41.42 22.00
CA MET A 478 -23.75 40.38 20.99
C MET A 478 -23.69 39.00 21.66
N SER A 479 -24.72 38.22 21.43
CA SER A 479 -24.83 36.83 21.90
C SER A 479 -23.85 35.90 21.20
N SER A 480 -23.42 34.84 21.90
CA SER A 480 -22.43 33.84 21.43
C SER A 480 -22.79 33.05 20.15
N ASP A 481 -24.01 33.23 19.64
CA ASP A 481 -24.50 32.43 18.51
C ASP A 481 -24.14 33.00 17.10
N SER A 482 -23.78 34.30 17.03
CA SER A 482 -23.45 34.92 15.73
C SER A 482 -22.05 34.56 15.21
N TRP A 483 -21.13 34.13 16.09
CA TRP A 483 -19.77 33.73 15.70
C TRP A 483 -19.68 32.32 15.11
N SER A 484 -20.63 31.45 15.46
CA SER A 484 -20.68 30.07 14.93
C SER A 484 -21.18 29.97 13.49
N GLN A 485 -21.90 30.96 13.01
CA GLN A 485 -22.45 31.00 11.64
C GLN A 485 -21.47 31.57 10.61
N GLN A 486 -20.74 32.64 10.94
CA GLN A 486 -19.71 33.18 10.04
C GLN A 486 -18.47 32.29 9.92
N GLY A 487 -18.10 31.54 10.98
CA GLY A 487 -17.04 30.55 10.95
C GLY A 487 -17.35 29.34 10.06
N ARG A 488 -18.62 28.99 9.89
CA ARG A 488 -19.05 27.88 9.02
C ARG A 488 -19.11 28.26 7.55
N GLU A 489 -19.46 29.48 7.21
CA GLU A 489 -19.48 29.97 5.83
C GLU A 489 -18.07 30.16 5.25
N SER A 490 -17.09 30.60 6.05
CA SER A 490 -15.69 30.70 5.61
C SER A 490 -15.02 29.34 5.43
N LEU A 491 -15.45 28.30 6.16
CA LEU A 491 -14.97 26.91 5.99
C LEU A 491 -15.55 26.23 4.74
N HIS A 492 -16.74 26.62 4.28
CA HIS A 492 -17.32 26.12 3.04
C HIS A 492 -16.70 26.78 1.80
N ALA A 493 -16.33 28.05 1.87
CA ALA A 493 -15.69 28.77 0.76
C ALA A 493 -14.24 28.27 0.49
N THR A 494 -13.52 27.81 1.52
CA THR A 494 -12.17 27.25 1.37
C THR A 494 -12.14 25.79 0.90
N ARG A 495 -13.26 25.06 1.03
CA ARG A 495 -13.35 23.66 0.55
C ARG A 495 -13.59 23.54 -0.96
N SER A 496 -14.19 24.53 -1.60
CA SER A 496 -14.46 24.49 -3.06
C SER A 496 -13.24 24.87 -3.91
N THR A 497 -12.27 25.64 -3.38
CA THR A 497 -11.10 26.10 -4.13
C THR A 497 -9.87 25.20 -4.04
N SER A 498 -9.82 24.26 -3.10
CA SER A 498 -8.68 23.34 -2.95
C SER A 498 -8.80 22.07 -3.81
N TRP A 499 -10.01 21.74 -4.29
CA TRP A 499 -10.24 20.57 -5.15
C TRP A 499 -9.85 20.79 -6.60
N GLU A 500 -9.99 22.03 -7.11
CA GLU A 500 -9.63 22.37 -8.49
C GLU A 500 -8.12 22.59 -8.71
N ARG A 501 -7.33 22.82 -7.65
CA ARG A 501 -5.89 23.10 -7.80
C ARG A 501 -4.98 21.85 -7.73
N SER A 502 -5.44 20.73 -7.22
CA SER A 502 -4.63 19.50 -7.15
C SER A 502 -4.71 18.66 -8.43
N SER A 503 -5.76 18.84 -9.25
CA SER A 503 -5.88 18.20 -10.57
C SER A 503 -5.12 18.93 -11.68
N SER A 504 -4.78 20.23 -11.50
CA SER A 504 -4.13 21.03 -12.54
C SER A 504 -2.60 20.94 -12.59
N ALA A 505 -1.93 20.42 -11.56
CA ALA A 505 -0.47 20.31 -11.53
C ALA A 505 0.08 19.22 -12.48
N TRP A 506 -0.74 18.23 -12.87
CA TRP A 506 -0.36 17.17 -13.82
C TRP A 506 -0.73 17.49 -15.27
N THR A 507 -1.63 18.45 -15.50
CA THR A 507 -2.07 18.84 -16.86
C THR A 507 -1.30 20.03 -17.42
N SER A 508 -0.55 20.80 -16.61
CA SER A 508 0.12 22.02 -17.10
C SER A 508 1.47 21.79 -17.79
N SER A 509 2.13 20.64 -17.60
CA SER A 509 3.39 20.34 -18.33
C SER A 509 3.18 19.81 -19.75
N GLY A 510 1.99 19.23 -20.04
CA GLY A 510 1.66 18.71 -21.37
C GLY A 510 1.12 19.76 -22.37
N ARG A 511 0.58 20.88 -21.89
CA ARG A 511 -0.03 21.89 -22.77
C ARG A 511 0.91 23.01 -23.25
N LYS A 512 2.10 23.15 -22.67
CA LYS A 512 3.05 24.19 -23.13
C LYS A 512 3.83 23.83 -24.40
N HIS A 513 3.83 22.56 -24.84
CA HIS A 513 4.52 22.17 -26.08
C HIS A 513 3.63 22.06 -27.32
N GLN A 514 2.30 22.26 -27.22
CA GLN A 514 1.40 22.17 -28.38
C GLN A 514 0.97 23.54 -28.97
N MET A 515 1.39 24.68 -28.39
CA MET A 515 1.01 26.00 -28.91
C MET A 515 2.11 26.75 -29.71
N GLU A 516 3.30 26.18 -29.90
CA GLU A 516 4.36 26.87 -30.67
C GLU A 516 4.61 26.30 -32.08
N SER A 517 3.80 25.36 -32.58
CA SER A 517 4.02 24.77 -33.93
C SER A 517 2.93 25.05 -34.97
N SER A 518 2.05 26.00 -34.76
CA SER A 518 0.99 26.35 -35.74
C SER A 518 0.92 27.83 -36.11
N THR A 519 2.08 28.42 -36.44
CA THR A 519 2.10 29.67 -37.23
C THR A 519 3.37 29.73 -38.08
N GLN A 520 3.31 29.13 -39.26
CA GLN A 520 3.99 29.61 -40.49
C GLN A 520 3.63 28.70 -41.66
N GLY A 521 3.00 29.25 -42.66
CA GLY A 521 2.97 28.65 -43.99
C GLY A 521 1.65 28.72 -44.75
N GLY A 522 1.27 29.82 -45.30
CA GLY A 522 0.60 29.95 -46.59
C GLY A 522 1.41 30.87 -47.52
N PRO A 523 1.21 30.92 -48.79
CA PRO A 523 0.08 30.46 -49.60
C PRO A 523 0.30 29.17 -50.33
#